data_7de32406653738c3b622a9d2021ca8ba
#
_entry.id   7de32406653738c3b622a9d2021ca8ba
#
_cell.length_a   1.000
_cell.length_b   1.000
_cell.length_c   1.000
_cell.angle_alpha   90.00
_cell.angle_beta   90.00
_cell.angle_gamma   90.00
#
_symmetry.space_group_name_H-M   'P 1'
#
loop_
_entity.id
_entity.type
_entity.pdbx_description
1 polymer ?
#
loop_
_entity_poly.entity_id
_entity_poly.type
_entity_poly.pdbx_seq_one_letter_code
_entity_poly.pdbx_strand_id
1 'polypeptide(L)'
;TRVDGTATVFTQADFDSLMQEIWVQGGKASSVYLSSFQMNLALGFTGNNNQRSTVQAGDEKVIKSLDVYVTPWGTVEFIPSRENRSRDVWIMQDDMWAVAVLRGTKNVELAKTGDNSTRQVVTELTLISKNEKASGTVTDCTTS
;
A
#
# COMPACT_ATOMS: atom_id res chain seq x y z
N THR A 1 4.85 -3.73 12.70
CA THR A 1 6.31 -3.82 12.93
C THR A 1 7.03 -2.87 11.99
N ARG A 2 7.96 -2.11 12.51
CA ARG A 2 8.82 -1.20 11.75
C ARG A 2 10.27 -1.68 11.88
N VAL A 3 10.92 -1.93 10.78
CA VAL A 3 12.36 -2.16 10.72
C VAL A 3 13.01 -0.82 10.36
N ASP A 4 13.72 -0.24 11.32
CA ASP A 4 14.43 1.03 11.16
C ASP A 4 15.94 0.72 11.08
N GLY A 5 16.60 1.16 10.05
CA GLY A 5 18.01 0.86 9.82
C GLY A 5 18.67 1.77 8.80
N THR A 6 19.94 1.49 8.52
CA THR A 6 20.68 2.11 7.42
C THR A 6 19.97 1.80 6.10
N ALA A 7 19.88 2.79 5.20
CA ALA A 7 19.22 2.61 3.91
C ALA A 7 19.73 1.36 3.19
N THR A 8 18.86 0.39 3.01
CA THR A 8 19.15 -0.91 2.40
C THR A 8 18.28 -1.12 1.16
N VAL A 9 18.77 -1.93 0.26
CA VAL A 9 17.97 -2.31 -0.92
C VAL A 9 16.82 -3.19 -0.45
N PHE A 10 15.60 -2.88 -0.89
CA PHE A 10 14.44 -3.74 -0.63
C PHE A 10 14.63 -5.09 -1.31
N THR A 11 14.67 -6.16 -0.53
CA THR A 11 14.89 -7.52 -1.02
C THR A 11 13.67 -8.42 -0.83
N GLN A 12 13.65 -9.51 -1.58
CA GLN A 12 12.62 -10.55 -1.40
C GLN A 12 12.66 -11.13 0.02
N ALA A 13 13.84 -11.26 0.62
CA ALA A 13 13.99 -11.80 1.97
C ALA A 13 13.34 -10.88 3.03
N ASP A 14 13.47 -9.56 2.88
CA ASP A 14 12.82 -8.58 3.76
C ASP A 14 11.30 -8.67 3.64
N PHE A 15 10.81 -8.81 2.40
CA PHE A 15 9.39 -8.99 2.13
C PHE A 15 8.85 -10.27 2.78
N ASP A 16 9.49 -11.41 2.55
CA ASP A 16 9.07 -12.70 3.08
C ASP A 16 9.14 -12.74 4.61
N SER A 17 10.16 -12.12 5.21
CA SER A 17 10.29 -12.00 6.67
C SER A 17 9.16 -11.19 7.28
N LEU A 18 8.79 -10.06 6.65
CA LEU A 18 7.68 -9.23 7.13
C LEU A 18 6.32 -9.92 6.96
N MET A 19 6.12 -10.64 5.85
CA MET A 19 4.93 -11.46 5.64
C MET A 19 4.78 -12.55 6.70
N GLN A 20 5.87 -13.24 7.02
CA GLN A 20 5.90 -14.24 8.08
C GLN A 20 5.54 -13.61 9.44
N GLU A 21 6.09 -12.45 9.75
CA GLU A 21 5.83 -11.77 11.02
C GLU A 21 4.37 -11.35 11.16
N ILE A 22 3.79 -10.77 10.10
CA ILE A 22 2.36 -10.44 10.06
C ILE A 22 1.50 -11.69 10.29
N TRP A 23 1.86 -12.81 9.65
CA TRP A 23 1.12 -14.06 9.79
C TRP A 23 1.21 -14.62 11.22
N VAL A 24 2.40 -14.60 11.84
CA VAL A 24 2.60 -15.03 13.25
C VAL A 24 1.77 -14.19 14.21
N GLN A 25 1.58 -12.90 13.92
CA GLN A 25 0.74 -11.98 14.70
C GLN A 25 -0.78 -12.16 14.44
N GLY A 26 -1.14 -13.10 13.55
CA GLY A 26 -2.54 -13.40 13.23
C GLY A 26 -3.13 -12.53 12.12
N GLY A 27 -2.32 -11.73 11.42
CA GLY A 27 -2.73 -10.96 10.25
C GLY A 27 -2.71 -11.77 8.96
N LYS A 28 -3.46 -11.33 7.98
CA LYS A 28 -3.45 -11.85 6.61
C LYS A 28 -3.34 -10.68 5.65
N ALA A 29 -2.12 -10.35 5.26
CA ALA A 29 -1.87 -9.28 4.31
C ALA A 29 -2.55 -9.58 2.97
N SER A 30 -3.15 -8.57 2.37
CA SER A 30 -3.82 -8.63 1.06
C SER A 30 -3.16 -7.76 0.02
N SER A 31 -2.61 -6.61 0.43
CA SER A 31 -2.12 -5.59 -0.49
C SER A 31 -0.74 -5.09 -0.09
N VAL A 32 0.07 -4.80 -1.10
CA VAL A 32 1.41 -4.22 -0.94
C VAL A 32 1.46 -2.93 -1.74
N TYR A 33 1.63 -1.81 -1.04
CA TYR A 33 1.72 -0.49 -1.65
C TYR A 33 3.19 -0.07 -1.80
N LEU A 34 3.59 0.23 -3.02
CA LEU A 34 4.96 0.50 -3.41
C LEU A 34 5.06 1.79 -4.22
N SER A 35 6.21 2.47 -4.10
CA SER A 35 6.58 3.51 -5.05
C SER A 35 7.06 2.91 -6.38
N SER A 36 7.20 3.75 -7.41
CA SER A 36 7.65 3.31 -8.73
C SER A 36 9.02 2.62 -8.71
N PHE A 37 9.96 3.11 -7.89
CA PHE A 37 11.29 2.52 -7.76
C PHE A 37 11.24 1.15 -7.09
N GLN A 38 10.55 1.05 -5.97
CA GLN A 38 10.41 -0.22 -5.23
C GLN A 38 9.64 -1.26 -6.05
N MET A 39 8.68 -0.82 -6.87
CA MET A 39 7.98 -1.70 -7.80
C MET A 39 8.92 -2.32 -8.83
N ASN A 40 9.87 -1.54 -9.36
CA ASN A 40 10.89 -2.08 -10.27
C ASN A 40 11.79 -3.11 -9.59
N LEU A 41 12.13 -2.91 -8.32
CA LEU A 41 12.89 -3.92 -7.56
C LEU A 41 12.04 -5.17 -7.32
N ALA A 42 10.78 -5.02 -6.94
CA ALA A 42 9.86 -6.14 -6.74
C ALA A 42 9.65 -6.99 -8.01
N LEU A 43 9.65 -6.37 -9.19
CA LEU A 43 9.63 -7.07 -10.47
C LEU A 43 10.85 -7.97 -10.71
N GLY A 44 11.94 -7.74 -9.96
CA GLY A 44 13.16 -8.55 -9.98
C GLY A 44 13.14 -9.74 -9.02
N PHE A 45 12.11 -9.87 -8.18
CA PHE A 45 12.02 -10.98 -7.23
C PHE A 45 11.93 -12.31 -7.97
N THR A 46 12.80 -13.24 -7.59
CA THR A 46 12.86 -14.57 -8.19
C THR A 46 11.79 -15.46 -7.57
N GLY A 47 10.67 -15.50 -8.20
CA GLY A 47 9.60 -16.44 -7.90
C GLY A 47 8.89 -16.78 -9.19
N ASN A 48 8.90 -18.05 -9.54
CA ASN A 48 8.50 -18.56 -10.84
C ASN A 48 7.04 -18.29 -11.23
N ASN A 49 6.24 -17.74 -10.31
CA ASN A 49 4.81 -17.53 -10.50
C ASN A 49 4.43 -16.07 -10.77
N ASN A 50 5.41 -15.16 -10.74
CA ASN A 50 5.15 -13.72 -10.75
C ASN A 50 5.21 -13.09 -12.14
N GLN A 51 5.69 -13.82 -13.11
CA GLN A 51 5.70 -13.36 -14.49
C GLN A 51 4.55 -13.99 -15.25
N ARG A 52 3.45 -13.28 -15.38
CA ARG A 52 2.43 -13.63 -16.37
C ARG A 52 2.94 -13.29 -17.76
N SER A 53 3.65 -14.21 -18.35
CA SER A 53 3.91 -14.22 -19.76
C SER A 53 2.68 -14.77 -20.49
N THR A 54 1.71 -13.93 -20.76
CA THR A 54 0.64 -14.31 -21.68
C THR A 54 1.14 -14.04 -23.10
N VAL A 55 1.87 -14.97 -23.66
CA VAL A 55 2.16 -14.97 -25.10
C VAL A 55 0.90 -15.47 -25.80
N GLN A 56 0.07 -14.56 -26.23
CA GLN A 56 -1.02 -14.89 -27.16
C GLN A 56 -0.39 -14.94 -28.55
N ALA A 57 -0.53 -16.09 -29.22
CA ALA A 57 0.00 -16.30 -30.56
C ALA A 57 -0.53 -15.22 -31.53
N GLY A 58 0.35 -14.33 -31.98
CA GLY A 58 0.04 -13.29 -32.96
C GLY A 58 0.48 -11.88 -32.64
N ASP A 59 0.73 -11.55 -31.36
CA ASP A 59 1.22 -10.24 -30.96
C ASP A 59 2.53 -10.37 -30.16
N GLU A 60 3.62 -9.85 -30.68
CA GLU A 60 4.89 -9.72 -29.95
C GLU A 60 4.79 -8.63 -28.87
N LYS A 61 4.03 -8.89 -27.80
CA LYS A 61 3.99 -8.01 -26.62
C LYS A 61 4.79 -8.64 -25.50
N VAL A 62 5.87 -8.00 -25.11
CA VAL A 62 6.56 -8.30 -23.86
C VAL A 62 5.81 -7.57 -22.73
N ILE A 63 5.06 -8.32 -21.93
CA ILE A 63 4.34 -7.80 -20.78
C ILE A 63 5.19 -8.11 -19.54
N LYS A 64 5.68 -7.07 -18.89
CA LYS A 64 6.31 -7.14 -17.57
C LYS A 64 5.33 -6.53 -16.56
N SER A 65 4.52 -7.36 -15.91
CA SER A 65 3.65 -6.94 -14.83
C SER A 65 3.80 -7.87 -13.63
N LEU A 66 3.70 -7.30 -12.45
CA LEU A 66 3.62 -8.01 -11.19
C LEU A 66 2.33 -7.58 -10.52
N ASP A 67 1.27 -8.34 -10.76
CA ASP A 67 -0.04 -8.03 -10.19
C ASP A 67 -0.26 -8.80 -8.88
N VAL A 68 0.14 -10.07 -8.84
CA VAL A 68 -0.13 -10.97 -7.73
C VAL A 68 1.12 -11.77 -7.37
N TYR A 69 1.42 -11.80 -6.09
CA TYR A 69 2.50 -12.60 -5.53
C TYR A 69 1.93 -13.66 -4.57
N VAL A 70 2.30 -14.92 -4.80
CA VAL A 70 1.84 -16.03 -3.97
C VAL A 70 2.95 -16.42 -3.01
N THR A 71 2.67 -16.27 -1.71
CA THR A 71 3.56 -16.70 -0.62
C THR A 71 2.96 -17.90 0.10
N PRO A 72 3.75 -18.65 0.90
CA PRO A 72 3.21 -19.69 1.76
C PRO A 72 2.16 -19.17 2.77
N TRP A 73 2.19 -17.89 3.08
CA TRP A 73 1.29 -17.24 4.05
C TRP A 73 0.06 -16.58 3.43
N GLY A 74 -0.01 -16.55 2.11
CA GLY A 74 -1.15 -15.98 1.39
C GLY A 74 -0.77 -15.36 0.06
N THR A 75 -1.78 -14.86 -0.61
CA THR A 75 -1.65 -14.16 -1.88
C THR A 75 -1.80 -12.67 -1.64
N VAL A 76 -0.87 -11.89 -2.16
CA VAL A 76 -0.87 -10.43 -2.05
C VAL A 76 -0.86 -9.79 -3.43
N GLU A 77 -1.50 -8.63 -3.54
CA GLU A 77 -1.52 -7.81 -4.73
C GLU A 77 -0.52 -6.67 -4.59
N PHE A 78 0.28 -6.43 -5.63
CA PHE A 78 1.22 -5.31 -5.68
C PHE A 78 0.58 -4.11 -6.35
N ILE A 79 0.40 -3.04 -5.59
CA ILE A 79 -0.29 -1.83 -6.02
C ILE A 79 0.71 -0.66 -6.07
N PRO A 80 1.03 -0.16 -7.28
CA PRO A 80 1.88 1.02 -7.40
C PRO A 80 1.12 2.26 -6.93
N SER A 81 1.67 2.97 -5.95
CA SER A 81 1.09 4.20 -5.41
C SER A 81 2.04 5.38 -5.61
N ARG A 82 1.51 6.48 -6.15
CA ARG A 82 2.25 7.75 -6.30
C ARG A 82 2.35 8.52 -4.99
N GLU A 83 1.40 8.29 -4.10
CA GLU A 83 1.31 8.95 -2.79
C GLU A 83 2.23 8.29 -1.77
N ASN A 84 2.71 7.08 -2.06
CA ASN A 84 3.61 6.39 -1.17
C ASN A 84 5.01 7.03 -1.20
N ARG A 85 5.60 7.17 -0.01
CA ARG A 85 6.98 7.64 0.11
C ARG A 85 7.91 6.67 -0.65
N SER A 86 8.83 7.20 -1.44
CA SER A 86 9.70 6.41 -2.31
C SER A 86 10.57 5.38 -1.58
N ARG A 87 10.82 5.61 -0.29
CA ARG A 87 11.68 4.77 0.57
C ARG A 87 10.92 3.75 1.42
N ASP A 88 9.59 3.74 1.34
CA ASP A 88 8.76 2.93 2.20
C ASP A 88 7.96 1.92 1.36
N VAL A 89 7.82 0.71 1.88
CA VAL A 89 6.97 -0.35 1.35
C VAL A 89 5.96 -0.70 2.42
N TRP A 90 4.67 -0.62 2.09
CA TRP A 90 3.57 -0.91 3.00
C TRP A 90 2.92 -2.23 2.64
N ILE A 91 2.85 -3.15 3.60
CA ILE A 91 2.12 -4.41 3.48
C ILE A 91 0.92 -4.32 4.40
N MET A 92 -0.26 -4.41 3.82
CA MET A 92 -1.49 -4.10 4.54
C MET A 92 -2.53 -5.22 4.41
N GLN A 93 -3.32 -5.37 5.45
CA GLN A 93 -4.59 -6.08 5.41
C GLN A 93 -5.70 -5.03 5.33
N ASP A 94 -6.26 -4.82 4.15
CA ASP A 94 -7.20 -3.71 3.88
C ASP A 94 -8.46 -3.78 4.74
N ASP A 95 -8.96 -4.96 5.05
CA ASP A 95 -10.15 -5.17 5.89
C ASP A 95 -9.99 -4.63 7.32
N MET A 96 -8.74 -4.45 7.77
CA MET A 96 -8.44 -3.94 9.10
C MET A 96 -8.33 -2.41 9.15
N TRP A 97 -8.54 -1.75 8.02
CA TRP A 97 -8.55 -0.29 7.93
C TRP A 97 -9.95 0.22 7.62
N ALA A 98 -10.34 1.30 8.26
CA ALA A 98 -11.62 1.94 8.02
C ALA A 98 -11.53 3.45 8.21
N VAL A 99 -12.38 4.17 7.51
CA VAL A 99 -12.56 5.61 7.72
C VAL A 99 -13.79 5.79 8.60
N ALA A 100 -13.60 6.40 9.79
CA ALA A 100 -14.70 6.82 10.64
C ALA A 100 -15.04 8.27 10.34
N VAL A 101 -16.32 8.53 10.10
CA VAL A 101 -16.84 9.86 9.83
C VAL A 101 -17.64 10.31 11.07
N LEU A 102 -17.14 11.31 11.78
CA LEU A 102 -17.85 11.91 12.91
C LEU A 102 -18.93 12.88 12.40
N ARG A 103 -18.55 13.74 11.48
CA ARG A 103 -19.48 14.64 10.79
C ARG A 103 -19.28 14.53 9.28
N GLY A 104 -20.32 14.10 8.59
CA GLY A 104 -20.34 14.11 7.12
C GLY A 104 -20.22 15.54 6.58
N THR A 105 -19.77 15.66 5.34
CA THR A 105 -19.64 16.97 4.68
C THR A 105 -20.95 17.75 4.73
N LYS A 106 -20.92 18.90 5.40
CA LYS A 106 -22.05 19.83 5.49
C LYS A 106 -21.64 21.20 5.00
N ASN A 107 -22.50 21.82 4.23
CA ASN A 107 -22.39 23.20 3.82
C ASN A 107 -23.27 24.05 4.75
N VAL A 108 -22.63 24.93 5.52
CA VAL A 108 -23.31 25.80 6.48
C VAL A 108 -23.15 27.24 6.00
N GLU A 109 -24.26 27.95 5.90
CA GLU A 109 -24.24 29.39 5.60
C GLU A 109 -23.90 30.14 6.90
N LEU A 110 -22.90 30.99 6.85
CA LEU A 110 -22.50 31.83 7.96
C LEU A 110 -23.29 33.12 7.98
N ALA A 111 -23.35 33.76 9.16
CA ALA A 111 -24.03 35.05 9.31
C ALA A 111 -23.45 36.09 8.33
N LYS A 112 -24.32 36.84 7.70
CA LYS A 112 -23.93 37.94 6.81
C LYS A 112 -23.27 39.08 7.59
N THR A 113 -22.10 39.47 7.16
CA THR A 113 -21.36 40.65 7.72
C THR A 113 -21.26 41.77 6.68
N GLY A 114 -22.26 41.90 5.81
CA GLY A 114 -22.31 42.88 4.72
C GLY A 114 -23.08 42.31 3.53
N ASP A 115 -22.80 42.81 2.34
CA ASP A 115 -23.47 42.39 1.09
C ASP A 115 -22.78 41.14 0.47
N ASN A 116 -22.26 40.26 1.30
CA ASN A 116 -21.64 38.99 0.90
C ASN A 116 -22.40 37.79 1.47
N SER A 117 -22.33 36.66 0.78
CA SER A 117 -22.78 35.35 1.27
C SER A 117 -21.56 34.46 1.50
N THR A 118 -21.28 34.18 2.75
CA THR A 118 -20.15 33.30 3.14
C THR A 118 -20.68 31.93 3.55
N ARG A 119 -20.06 30.87 3.02
CA ARG A 119 -20.42 29.48 3.34
C ARG A 119 -19.19 28.73 3.84
N GLN A 120 -19.41 27.89 4.80
CA GLN A 120 -18.39 27.01 5.37
C GLN A 120 -18.72 25.56 5.04
N VAL A 121 -17.74 24.83 4.51
CA VAL A 121 -17.83 23.38 4.33
C VAL A 121 -17.00 22.72 5.42
N VAL A 122 -17.64 21.86 6.20
CA VAL A 122 -17.00 21.16 7.32
C VAL A 122 -17.18 19.67 7.12
N THR A 123 -16.09 18.93 7.29
CA THR A 123 -16.05 17.46 7.33
C THR A 123 -15.12 17.02 8.45
N GLU A 124 -15.56 16.08 9.26
CA GLU A 124 -14.74 15.50 10.33
C GLU A 124 -14.66 13.99 10.12
N LEU A 125 -13.48 13.52 9.85
CA LEU A 125 -13.20 12.10 9.62
C LEU A 125 -11.85 11.73 10.23
N THR A 126 -11.67 10.45 10.52
CA THR A 126 -10.40 9.88 10.96
C THR A 126 -10.19 8.51 10.37
N LEU A 127 -8.92 8.10 10.26
CA LEU A 127 -8.54 6.74 9.89
C LEU A 127 -8.50 5.87 11.15
N ILE A 128 -9.09 4.69 11.07
CA ILE A 128 -9.10 3.69 12.14
C ILE A 128 -8.31 2.47 11.69
N SER A 129 -7.36 2.03 12.51
CA SER A 129 -6.80 0.70 12.44
C SER A 129 -7.49 -0.20 13.46
N LYS A 130 -8.12 -1.27 12.99
CA LYS A 130 -8.77 -2.27 13.86
C LYS A 130 -7.76 -3.24 14.46
N ASN A 131 -6.66 -3.50 13.75
CA ASN A 131 -5.56 -4.33 14.21
C ASN A 131 -4.24 -3.82 13.62
N GLU A 132 -3.42 -3.19 14.45
CA GLU A 132 -2.12 -2.66 14.04
C GLU A 132 -1.11 -3.75 13.63
N LYS A 133 -1.27 -4.96 14.17
CA LYS A 133 -0.38 -6.09 13.91
C LYS A 133 -0.66 -6.81 12.60
N ALA A 134 -1.79 -6.52 11.98
CA ALA A 134 -2.17 -7.09 10.68
C ALA A 134 -1.52 -6.38 9.48
N SER A 135 -0.75 -5.33 9.74
CA SER A 135 -0.05 -4.56 8.72
C SER A 135 1.38 -4.29 9.16
N GLY A 136 2.27 -4.12 8.20
CA GLY A 136 3.67 -3.82 8.45
C GLY A 136 4.25 -2.91 7.38
N THR A 137 5.44 -2.39 7.65
CA THR A 137 6.15 -1.54 6.70
C THR A 137 7.64 -1.84 6.73
N VAL A 138 8.26 -1.84 5.56
CA VAL A 138 9.71 -1.76 5.40
C VAL A 138 10.03 -0.32 5.08
N THR A 139 10.84 0.32 5.92
CA THR A 139 11.23 1.73 5.79
C THR A 139 12.71 1.87 5.48
N ASP A 140 13.11 3.07 5.07
CA ASP A 140 14.50 3.40 4.74
C ASP A 140 15.12 2.58 3.62
N CYS A 141 14.30 2.15 2.66
CA CYS A 141 14.78 1.52 1.44
C CYS A 141 15.57 2.54 0.58
N THR A 142 16.57 2.06 -0.14
CA THR A 142 17.29 2.89 -1.11
C THR A 142 16.38 3.26 -2.29
N THR A 143 16.63 4.42 -2.90
CA THR A 143 15.91 4.92 -4.08
C THR A 143 16.83 5.17 -5.28
N SER A 144 18.08 4.76 -5.18
CA SER A 144 19.10 4.88 -6.24
C SER A 144 20.08 3.73 -6.14
#